data_68456e6d3276650285907384dc88fae2
#
_entry.id   68456e6d3276650285907384dc88fae2
#
_cell.length_a   1.000
_cell.length_b   1.000
_cell.length_c   1.000
_cell.angle_alpha   90.00
_cell.angle_beta   90.00
_cell.angle_gamma   90.00
#
_symmetry.space_group_name_H-M   'P 1'
#
loop_
_entity.id
_entity.type
_entity.pdbx_description
1 polymer ?
#
loop_
_entity_poly.entity_id
_entity_poly.type
_entity_poly.pdbx_seq_one_letter_code
_entity_poly.pdbx_strand_id
1 'polypeptide(L)'
;SLAKQAILVGDIQQIEPVWSISDEYSFINLKNLGIVSNQSSEKYRFLENNGFLSSSGSIMKLALKSCNFTVKGEKGAFLTEHRRCVDSIIAYCNDYVYHGRLLPKKGNEVKYKSLPSKGYVHINSYSSPGKTGSRLNRAEAEAIVCWLELEKDNLEKTYKKPIHEIVAVVTPFKAQEAEIRHQIQKISGNEKYKDMIIGTVHSLQGAQCPIVLFSTVNSPEDHSLFMERDGKYNMLNV
;
A
#
# COMPACT_ATOMS: atom_id res chain seq x y z
N SER A 1 -1.10 18.18 -28.99
CA SER A 1 -0.73 18.16 -27.56
C SER A 1 -1.72 18.98 -26.76
N LEU A 2 -2.10 18.51 -25.57
CA LEU A 2 -3.06 19.18 -24.69
C LEU A 2 -2.41 20.34 -23.89
N ALA A 3 -1.08 20.34 -23.78
CA ALA A 3 -0.34 21.36 -23.04
C ALA A 3 1.06 21.59 -23.65
N LYS A 4 1.58 22.80 -23.51
CA LYS A 4 2.96 23.15 -23.88
C LYS A 4 3.96 22.72 -22.80
N GLN A 5 3.56 22.67 -21.56
CA GLN A 5 4.35 22.28 -20.40
C GLN A 5 3.49 21.44 -19.47
N ALA A 6 4.11 20.50 -18.75
CA ALA A 6 3.44 19.66 -17.76
C ALA A 6 4.34 19.51 -16.52
N ILE A 7 3.72 19.52 -15.36
CA ILE A 7 4.34 19.16 -14.08
C ILE A 7 3.72 17.84 -13.65
N LEU A 8 4.57 16.81 -13.48
CA LEU A 8 4.13 15.53 -12.96
C LEU A 8 4.60 15.39 -11.52
N VAL A 9 3.66 15.03 -10.65
CA VAL A 9 3.92 14.78 -9.23
C VAL A 9 3.58 13.32 -8.95
N GLY A 10 4.51 12.57 -8.41
CA GLY A 10 4.32 11.15 -8.10
C GLY A 10 5.54 10.59 -7.40
N ASP A 11 5.45 9.34 -7.03
CA ASP A 11 6.51 8.62 -6.35
C ASP A 11 6.62 7.20 -6.93
N ILE A 12 7.75 6.91 -7.57
CA ILE A 12 8.02 5.59 -8.17
C ILE A 12 8.34 4.51 -7.15
N GLN A 13 8.52 4.88 -5.89
CA GLN A 13 8.74 3.95 -4.78
C GLN A 13 7.43 3.51 -4.13
N GLN A 14 6.30 4.17 -4.47
CA GLN A 14 4.98 3.75 -4.02
C GLN A 14 4.43 2.63 -4.90
N ILE A 15 3.29 2.06 -4.45
CA ILE A 15 2.63 0.95 -5.15
C ILE A 15 2.39 1.30 -6.61
N GLU A 16 2.84 0.42 -7.49
CA GLU A 16 2.63 0.55 -8.92
C GLU A 16 1.14 0.35 -9.29
N PRO A 17 0.68 0.95 -10.39
CA PRO A 17 -0.67 0.70 -10.90
C PRO A 17 -0.88 -0.79 -11.18
N VAL A 18 -2.10 -1.28 -11.01
CA VAL A 18 -2.47 -2.61 -11.48
C VAL A 18 -2.68 -2.55 -12.99
N TRP A 19 -1.76 -3.14 -13.75
CA TRP A 19 -1.90 -3.22 -15.21
C TRP A 19 -2.89 -4.31 -15.59
N SER A 20 -3.75 -4.01 -16.56
CA SER A 20 -4.71 -4.96 -17.14
C SER A 20 -4.11 -5.79 -18.29
N ILE A 21 -2.92 -5.42 -18.75
CA ILE A 21 -2.22 -6.08 -19.85
C ILE A 21 -1.03 -6.85 -19.27
N SER A 22 -0.93 -8.15 -19.60
CA SER A 22 0.22 -8.97 -19.24
C SER A 22 1.45 -8.65 -20.10
N ASP A 23 2.64 -9.00 -19.58
CA ASP A 23 3.91 -8.83 -20.33
C ASP A 23 3.87 -9.57 -21.67
N GLU A 24 3.25 -10.72 -21.71
CA GLU A 24 3.09 -11.52 -22.93
C GLU A 24 2.27 -10.76 -23.98
N TYR A 25 1.12 -10.21 -23.61
CA TYR A 25 0.29 -9.42 -24.53
C TYR A 25 0.99 -8.12 -24.95
N SER A 26 1.69 -7.47 -24.05
CA SER A 26 2.51 -6.28 -24.37
C SER A 26 3.55 -6.62 -25.43
N PHE A 27 4.28 -7.73 -25.26
CA PHE A 27 5.25 -8.20 -26.22
C PHE A 27 4.63 -8.57 -27.58
N ILE A 28 3.53 -9.33 -27.60
CA ILE A 28 2.83 -9.72 -28.82
C ILE A 28 2.42 -8.47 -29.63
N ASN A 29 1.87 -7.47 -28.97
CA ASN A 29 1.49 -6.22 -29.63
C ASN A 29 2.68 -5.51 -30.26
N LEU A 30 3.80 -5.39 -29.55
CA LEU A 30 5.02 -4.78 -30.06
C LEU A 30 5.62 -5.56 -31.24
N LYS A 31 5.54 -6.88 -31.20
CA LYS A 31 6.00 -7.76 -32.28
C LYS A 31 5.11 -7.63 -33.51
N ASN A 32 3.79 -7.63 -33.35
CA ASN A 32 2.84 -7.46 -34.43
C ASN A 32 2.98 -6.10 -35.14
N LEU A 33 3.35 -5.07 -34.42
CA LEU A 33 3.65 -3.74 -34.95
C LEU A 33 5.06 -3.63 -35.58
N GLY A 34 5.83 -4.71 -35.59
CA GLY A 34 7.22 -4.70 -36.11
C GLY A 34 8.20 -3.87 -35.27
N ILE A 35 7.83 -3.51 -34.05
CA ILE A 35 8.66 -2.68 -33.17
C ILE A 35 9.81 -3.51 -32.57
N VAL A 36 9.54 -4.76 -32.18
CA VAL A 36 10.53 -5.68 -31.61
C VAL A 36 10.43 -7.04 -32.29
N SER A 37 11.54 -7.79 -32.34
CA SER A 37 11.58 -9.14 -32.89
C SER A 37 11.40 -10.23 -31.81
N ASN A 38 12.01 -10.04 -30.64
CA ASN A 38 11.94 -10.94 -29.50
C ASN A 38 12.12 -10.17 -28.18
N GLN A 39 11.77 -10.81 -27.07
CA GLN A 39 11.89 -10.21 -25.71
C GLN A 39 13.36 -10.01 -25.27
N SER A 40 14.30 -10.75 -25.83
CA SER A 40 15.71 -10.63 -25.52
C SER A 40 16.40 -9.53 -26.31
N SER A 41 15.70 -8.86 -27.25
CA SER A 41 16.28 -7.79 -28.08
C SER A 41 16.64 -6.57 -27.22
N GLU A 42 17.72 -5.89 -27.61
CA GLU A 42 18.12 -4.62 -26.96
C GLU A 42 16.99 -3.58 -27.01
N LYS A 43 16.23 -3.56 -28.09
CA LYS A 43 15.10 -2.66 -28.27
C LYS A 43 13.98 -2.95 -27.27
N TYR A 44 13.66 -4.23 -27.00
CA TYR A 44 12.67 -4.58 -25.97
C TYR A 44 13.14 -4.15 -24.57
N ARG A 45 14.38 -4.45 -24.22
CA ARG A 45 14.98 -4.02 -22.94
C ARG A 45 15.03 -2.50 -22.80
N PHE A 46 15.30 -1.79 -23.90
CA PHE A 46 15.25 -0.33 -23.90
C PHE A 46 13.82 0.17 -23.59
N LEU A 47 12.77 -0.40 -24.23
CA LEU A 47 11.39 0.00 -23.95
C LEU A 47 10.99 -0.30 -22.51
N GLU A 48 11.33 -1.48 -21.99
CA GLU A 48 11.08 -1.91 -20.62
C GLU A 48 11.76 -0.95 -19.61
N ASN A 49 13.06 -0.77 -19.72
CA ASN A 49 13.86 0.07 -18.81
C ASN A 49 13.46 1.55 -18.84
N ASN A 50 12.79 2.00 -19.88
CA ASN A 50 12.33 3.38 -20.01
C ASN A 50 10.84 3.56 -19.75
N GLY A 51 10.13 2.50 -19.34
CA GLY A 51 8.72 2.56 -18.97
C GLY A 51 7.74 2.70 -20.14
N PHE A 52 8.13 2.25 -21.34
CA PHE A 52 7.30 2.30 -22.56
C PHE A 52 6.40 1.08 -22.75
N LEU A 53 6.56 0.03 -21.91
CA LEU A 53 5.70 -1.15 -22.01
C LEU A 53 4.32 -0.87 -21.42
N SER A 54 3.27 -1.37 -22.07
CA SER A 54 1.90 -1.25 -21.58
C SER A 54 1.62 -2.11 -20.33
N SER A 55 2.47 -3.09 -20.06
CA SER A 55 2.39 -3.99 -18.91
C SER A 55 3.16 -3.51 -17.66
N SER A 56 4.04 -2.53 -17.78
CA SER A 56 4.89 -2.07 -16.67
C SER A 56 5.24 -0.58 -16.72
N GLY A 57 4.76 0.11 -17.75
CA GLY A 57 5.02 1.55 -17.93
C GLY A 57 4.13 2.41 -17.05
N SER A 58 4.61 3.60 -16.71
CA SER A 58 3.80 4.64 -16.10
C SER A 58 4.23 6.02 -16.59
N ILE A 59 3.29 6.96 -16.55
CA ILE A 59 3.59 8.36 -16.93
C ILE A 59 4.72 8.95 -16.09
N MET A 60 4.85 8.54 -14.84
CA MET A 60 5.92 9.01 -13.95
C MET A 60 7.28 8.45 -14.37
N LYS A 61 7.35 7.16 -14.76
CA LYS A 61 8.59 6.57 -15.32
C LYS A 61 9.01 7.29 -16.60
N LEU A 62 8.07 7.56 -17.50
CA LEU A 62 8.32 8.32 -18.73
C LEU A 62 8.79 9.74 -18.46
N ALA A 63 8.14 10.44 -17.53
CA ALA A 63 8.50 11.80 -17.14
C ALA A 63 9.90 11.88 -16.58
N LEU A 64 10.29 10.97 -15.70
CA LEU A 64 11.64 10.91 -15.13
C LEU A 64 12.71 10.67 -16.22
N LYS A 65 12.41 9.83 -17.22
CA LYS A 65 13.33 9.59 -18.34
C LYS A 65 13.49 10.81 -19.24
N SER A 66 12.38 11.53 -19.50
CA SER A 66 12.35 12.72 -20.36
C SER A 66 12.75 14.00 -19.63
N CYS A 67 12.86 13.97 -18.30
CA CYS A 67 13.19 15.15 -17.51
C CYS A 67 14.66 15.56 -17.72
N ASN A 68 14.86 16.79 -18.14
CA ASN A 68 16.18 17.39 -18.27
C ASN A 68 16.59 18.22 -17.03
N PHE A 69 15.63 18.45 -16.11
CA PHE A 69 15.91 19.15 -14.88
C PHE A 69 16.51 18.19 -13.85
N THR A 70 17.62 18.58 -13.24
CA THR A 70 18.30 17.78 -12.22
C THR A 70 18.54 18.58 -10.96
N VAL A 71 18.34 17.94 -9.81
CA VAL A 71 18.68 18.51 -8.49
C VAL A 71 19.62 17.52 -7.80
N LYS A 72 20.81 18.01 -7.44
CA LYS A 72 21.84 17.18 -6.78
C LYS A 72 22.18 15.88 -7.55
N GLY A 73 22.19 15.95 -8.88
CA GLY A 73 22.51 14.80 -9.75
C GLY A 73 21.34 13.84 -10.03
N GLU A 74 20.17 14.06 -9.46
CA GLU A 74 18.97 13.27 -9.72
C GLU A 74 17.99 14.00 -10.61
N LYS A 75 17.28 13.26 -11.46
CA LYS A 75 16.27 13.82 -12.36
C LYS A 75 15.02 14.25 -11.58
N GLY A 76 14.55 15.45 -11.86
CA GLY A 76 13.41 16.04 -11.18
C GLY A 76 13.75 16.66 -9.82
N ALA A 77 12.73 17.02 -9.07
CA ALA A 77 12.84 17.53 -7.71
C ALA A 77 12.26 16.52 -6.73
N PHE A 78 13.02 16.16 -5.71
CA PHE A 78 12.56 15.28 -4.64
C PHE A 78 11.99 16.11 -3.50
N LEU A 79 10.73 15.83 -3.12
CA LEU A 79 10.08 16.47 -1.98
C LEU A 79 10.52 15.77 -0.70
N THR A 80 11.37 16.42 0.07
CA THR A 80 12.01 15.82 1.25
C THR A 80 11.14 15.86 2.50
N GLU A 81 10.29 16.87 2.67
CA GLU A 81 9.52 17.02 3.91
C GLU A 81 8.35 16.04 3.99
N HIS A 82 8.36 15.25 5.06
CA HIS A 82 7.26 14.33 5.38
C HIS A 82 6.43 14.86 6.54
N ARG A 83 5.12 15.05 6.31
CA ARG A 83 4.17 15.62 7.28
C ARG A 83 2.93 14.76 7.54
N ARG A 84 2.83 13.57 6.92
CA ARG A 84 1.64 12.71 6.98
C ARG A 84 1.58 11.91 8.29
N CYS A 85 2.54 11.04 8.54
CA CYS A 85 2.60 10.23 9.74
C CYS A 85 3.61 10.77 10.75
N VAL A 86 3.50 10.28 11.98
CA VAL A 86 4.46 10.59 13.04
C VAL A 86 5.85 10.08 12.68
N ASP A 87 6.87 10.72 13.22
CA ASP A 87 8.26 10.49 12.82
C ASP A 87 8.70 9.03 13.04
N SER A 88 8.22 8.38 14.10
CA SER A 88 8.52 6.98 14.42
C SER A 88 7.93 5.99 13.40
N ILE A 89 6.83 6.32 12.72
CA ILE A 89 6.24 5.48 11.68
C ILE A 89 7.04 5.63 10.39
N ILE A 90 7.30 6.86 9.95
CA ILE A 90 8.00 7.07 8.69
C ILE A 90 9.48 6.68 8.74
N ALA A 91 10.09 6.62 9.94
CA ALA A 91 11.50 6.25 10.10
C ALA A 91 11.84 4.95 9.37
N TYR A 92 11.02 3.91 9.53
CA TYR A 92 11.23 2.63 8.86
C TYR A 92 11.27 2.75 7.33
N CYS A 93 10.25 3.40 6.75
CA CYS A 93 10.20 3.61 5.29
C CYS A 93 11.34 4.52 4.83
N ASN A 94 11.69 5.53 5.63
CA ASN A 94 12.76 6.45 5.30
C ASN A 94 14.12 5.74 5.21
N ASP A 95 14.43 4.88 6.17
CA ASP A 95 15.68 4.13 6.17
C ASP A 95 15.73 3.11 5.04
N TYR A 96 14.65 2.36 4.87
CA TYR A 96 14.63 1.20 3.99
C TYR A 96 14.40 1.54 2.52
N VAL A 97 13.51 2.52 2.22
CA VAL A 97 13.11 2.88 0.85
C VAL A 97 13.75 4.17 0.39
N TYR A 98 13.72 5.20 1.23
CA TYR A 98 14.15 6.54 0.86
C TYR A 98 15.59 6.85 1.29
N HIS A 99 16.29 5.89 1.91
CA HIS A 99 17.70 5.97 2.29
C HIS A 99 18.05 7.22 3.12
N GLY A 100 17.19 7.55 4.09
CA GLY A 100 17.35 8.69 4.97
C GLY A 100 17.04 10.05 4.35
N ARG A 101 16.47 10.10 3.15
CA ARG A 101 16.25 11.36 2.40
C ARG A 101 15.06 12.16 2.85
N LEU A 102 14.09 11.53 3.52
CA LEU A 102 12.94 12.23 4.05
C LEU A 102 13.30 12.98 5.34
N LEU A 103 12.73 14.17 5.47
CA LEU A 103 12.83 15.01 6.66
C LEU A 103 11.50 14.94 7.40
N PRO A 104 11.38 14.12 8.45
CA PRO A 104 10.16 14.07 9.27
C PRO A 104 9.87 15.43 9.90
N LYS A 105 8.61 15.87 9.82
CA LYS A 105 8.15 17.20 10.30
C LYS A 105 6.86 17.12 11.11
N LYS A 106 6.36 15.91 11.37
CA LYS A 106 5.13 15.70 12.13
C LYS A 106 5.37 15.67 13.64
N GLY A 107 6.56 15.24 14.08
CA GLY A 107 6.83 14.89 15.47
C GLY A 107 6.23 13.53 15.84
N ASN A 108 6.37 13.16 17.12
CA ASN A 108 5.90 11.86 17.64
C ASN A 108 4.63 11.95 18.48
N GLU A 109 3.99 13.11 18.53
CA GLU A 109 2.79 13.29 19.31
C GLU A 109 1.58 12.63 18.65
N VAL A 110 0.93 11.72 19.39
CA VAL A 110 -0.32 11.06 18.99
C VAL A 110 -1.50 11.69 19.74
N LYS A 111 -2.62 11.83 19.06
CA LYS A 111 -3.83 12.45 19.62
C LYS A 111 -4.49 11.55 20.66
N TYR A 112 -4.55 10.25 20.41
CA TYR A 112 -5.11 9.28 21.34
C TYR A 112 -4.01 8.69 22.23
N LYS A 113 -3.88 9.23 23.42
CA LYS A 113 -2.77 8.91 24.35
C LYS A 113 -2.80 7.48 24.90
N SER A 114 -3.91 6.78 24.79
CA SER A 114 -4.02 5.37 25.25
C SER A 114 -3.32 4.39 24.31
N LEU A 115 -2.91 4.83 23.11
CA LEU A 115 -2.18 4.00 22.16
C LEU A 115 -0.80 4.59 21.88
N PRO A 116 0.22 3.73 21.71
CA PRO A 116 1.51 4.17 21.18
C PRO A 116 1.37 4.57 19.71
N SER A 117 2.35 5.31 19.18
CA SER A 117 2.37 5.69 17.75
C SER A 117 2.47 4.47 16.84
N LYS A 118 3.08 3.40 17.28
CA LYS A 118 3.12 2.08 16.66
C LYS A 118 3.18 1.00 17.73
N GLY A 119 2.56 -0.13 17.47
CA GLY A 119 2.54 -1.27 18.38
C GLY A 119 2.12 -2.53 17.67
N TYR A 120 2.16 -3.65 18.35
CA TYR A 120 1.66 -4.92 17.86
C TYR A 120 0.91 -5.67 18.95
N VAL A 121 0.01 -6.53 18.51
CA VAL A 121 -0.70 -7.48 19.37
C VAL A 121 -0.42 -8.88 18.82
N HIS A 122 0.08 -9.76 19.66
CA HIS A 122 0.28 -11.16 19.28
C HIS A 122 -1.03 -11.93 19.49
N ILE A 123 -1.53 -12.54 18.44
CA ILE A 123 -2.68 -13.43 18.47
C ILE A 123 -2.16 -14.87 18.31
N ASN A 124 -2.29 -15.66 19.36
CA ASN A 124 -1.86 -17.07 19.32
C ASN A 124 -2.87 -17.92 18.54
N SER A 125 -2.71 -17.93 17.22
CA SER A 125 -3.60 -18.63 16.30
C SER A 125 -2.89 -18.96 15.00
N TYR A 126 -3.54 -19.79 14.18
CA TYR A 126 -2.99 -20.24 12.90
C TYR A 126 -3.79 -19.65 11.73
N SER A 127 -3.10 -19.42 10.62
CA SER A 127 -3.75 -19.09 9.37
C SER A 127 -4.46 -20.31 8.78
N SER A 128 -5.47 -20.09 8.00
CA SER A 128 -6.17 -21.14 7.25
C SER A 128 -6.35 -20.73 5.79
N PRO A 129 -6.40 -21.70 4.85
CA PRO A 129 -6.67 -21.38 3.47
C PRO A 129 -8.11 -20.90 3.28
N GLY A 130 -8.26 -19.80 2.58
CA GLY A 130 -9.55 -19.32 2.11
C GLY A 130 -10.00 -20.05 0.83
N LYS A 131 -11.25 -19.84 0.42
CA LYS A 131 -11.87 -20.51 -0.75
C LYS A 131 -11.12 -20.30 -2.08
N THR A 132 -10.35 -19.24 -2.20
CA THR A 132 -9.64 -18.84 -3.43
C THR A 132 -8.12 -19.05 -3.36
N GLY A 133 -7.62 -19.83 -2.41
CA GLY A 133 -6.18 -19.97 -2.14
C GLY A 133 -5.57 -18.80 -1.38
N SER A 134 -6.30 -17.73 -1.14
CA SER A 134 -5.92 -16.65 -0.23
C SER A 134 -6.03 -17.12 1.22
N ARG A 135 -5.18 -16.62 2.11
CA ARG A 135 -5.17 -17.01 3.53
C ARG A 135 -6.03 -16.10 4.39
N LEU A 136 -6.50 -16.62 5.51
CA LEU A 136 -7.21 -15.86 6.53
C LEU A 136 -6.83 -16.35 7.94
N ASN A 137 -6.96 -15.47 8.93
CA ASN A 137 -6.84 -15.77 10.33
C ASN A 137 -8.08 -15.23 11.06
N ARG A 138 -8.99 -16.14 11.42
CA ARG A 138 -10.26 -15.78 12.05
C ARG A 138 -10.06 -15.12 13.40
N ALA A 139 -9.12 -15.59 14.20
CA ALA A 139 -8.85 -15.02 15.52
C ALA A 139 -8.32 -13.57 15.43
N GLU A 140 -7.48 -13.26 14.44
CA GLU A 140 -7.10 -11.87 14.17
C GLU A 140 -8.31 -11.02 13.78
N ALA A 141 -9.19 -11.53 12.91
CA ALA A 141 -10.39 -10.81 12.50
C ALA A 141 -11.32 -10.53 13.68
N GLU A 142 -11.55 -11.53 14.54
CA GLU A 142 -12.34 -11.38 15.77
C GLU A 142 -11.71 -10.37 16.73
N ALA A 143 -10.39 -10.44 16.95
CA ALA A 143 -9.68 -9.52 17.82
C ALA A 143 -9.77 -8.06 17.33
N ILE A 144 -9.64 -7.83 16.02
CA ILE A 144 -9.82 -6.50 15.42
C ILE A 144 -11.24 -5.96 15.70
N VAL A 145 -12.26 -6.76 15.47
CA VAL A 145 -13.65 -6.31 15.69
C VAL A 145 -13.93 -6.08 17.18
N CYS A 146 -13.47 -6.95 18.06
CA CYS A 146 -13.60 -6.74 19.51
C CYS A 146 -12.89 -5.45 19.95
N TRP A 147 -11.70 -5.17 19.42
CA TRP A 147 -10.99 -3.93 19.72
C TRP A 147 -11.76 -2.70 19.22
N LEU A 148 -12.32 -2.76 18.01
CA LEU A 148 -13.15 -1.68 17.47
C LEU A 148 -14.36 -1.40 18.38
N GLU A 149 -15.04 -2.45 18.86
CA GLU A 149 -16.18 -2.30 19.77
C GLU A 149 -15.79 -1.66 21.11
N LEU A 150 -14.63 -2.03 21.66
CA LEU A 150 -14.12 -1.49 22.93
C LEU A 150 -13.70 -0.02 22.81
N GLU A 151 -13.05 0.35 21.72
CA GLU A 151 -12.40 1.66 21.61
C GLU A 151 -13.22 2.71 20.83
N LYS A 152 -14.28 2.30 20.13
CA LYS A 152 -15.07 3.19 19.26
C LYS A 152 -15.46 4.49 19.94
N ASP A 153 -16.12 4.44 21.08
CA ASP A 153 -16.68 5.63 21.73
C ASP A 153 -15.55 6.57 22.24
N ASN A 154 -14.47 6.00 22.73
CA ASN A 154 -13.30 6.75 23.15
C ASN A 154 -12.60 7.45 21.98
N LEU A 155 -12.49 6.74 20.87
CA LEU A 155 -11.90 7.27 19.64
C LEU A 155 -12.76 8.38 19.04
N GLU A 156 -14.06 8.16 18.87
CA GLU A 156 -14.98 9.15 18.35
C GLU A 156 -15.00 10.42 19.22
N LYS A 157 -15.02 10.26 20.53
CA LYS A 157 -14.92 11.38 21.49
C LYS A 157 -13.61 12.16 21.32
N THR A 158 -12.49 11.46 21.18
CA THR A 158 -11.15 12.07 21.09
C THR A 158 -10.94 12.79 19.76
N TYR A 159 -11.30 12.13 18.66
CA TYR A 159 -11.09 12.67 17.33
C TYR A 159 -12.20 13.60 16.86
N LYS A 160 -13.38 13.55 17.50
CA LYS A 160 -14.62 14.26 17.11
C LYS A 160 -15.03 13.94 15.66
N LYS A 161 -14.93 12.68 15.31
CA LYS A 161 -15.21 12.11 13.98
C LYS A 161 -15.82 10.74 14.14
N PRO A 162 -16.60 10.28 13.17
CA PRO A 162 -17.11 8.90 13.16
C PRO A 162 -15.95 7.91 12.97
N ILE A 163 -16.12 6.69 13.47
CA ILE A 163 -15.07 5.67 13.52
C ILE A 163 -14.46 5.35 12.14
N HIS A 164 -15.25 5.37 11.07
CA HIS A 164 -14.79 5.09 9.72
C HIS A 164 -13.84 6.16 9.14
N GLU A 165 -13.83 7.38 9.70
CA GLU A 165 -12.83 8.41 9.37
C GLU A 165 -11.58 8.35 10.26
N ILE A 166 -11.61 7.54 11.32
CA ILE A 166 -10.54 7.44 12.31
C ILE A 166 -9.68 6.20 12.06
N VAL A 167 -10.34 5.07 11.79
CA VAL A 167 -9.68 3.76 11.70
C VAL A 167 -9.85 3.16 10.32
N ALA A 168 -8.76 2.67 9.76
CA ALA A 168 -8.76 1.78 8.60
C ALA A 168 -8.14 0.43 8.97
N VAL A 169 -8.58 -0.63 8.30
CA VAL A 169 -8.02 -1.98 8.47
C VAL A 169 -7.41 -2.43 7.16
N VAL A 170 -6.13 -2.82 7.22
CA VAL A 170 -5.35 -3.26 6.07
C VAL A 170 -4.95 -4.71 6.24
N THR A 171 -5.02 -5.48 5.16
CA THR A 171 -4.51 -6.84 5.11
C THR A 171 -3.99 -7.16 3.70
N PRO A 172 -2.95 -7.98 3.53
CA PRO A 172 -2.50 -8.42 2.21
C PRO A 172 -3.43 -9.44 1.55
N PHE A 173 -4.39 -10.00 2.29
CA PHE A 173 -5.19 -11.13 1.84
C PHE A 173 -6.67 -10.80 1.68
N LYS A 174 -7.22 -10.97 0.48
CA LYS A 174 -8.66 -10.77 0.21
C LYS A 174 -9.57 -11.67 1.05
N ALA A 175 -9.11 -12.89 1.39
CA ALA A 175 -9.87 -13.77 2.28
C ALA A 175 -9.97 -13.20 3.70
N GLN A 176 -8.92 -12.54 4.18
CA GLN A 176 -8.93 -11.87 5.47
C GLN A 176 -9.83 -10.64 5.48
N GLU A 177 -9.82 -9.85 4.41
CA GLU A 177 -10.78 -8.74 4.25
C GLU A 177 -12.22 -9.24 4.37
N ALA A 178 -12.56 -10.32 3.66
CA ALA A 178 -13.89 -10.91 3.72
C ALA A 178 -14.22 -11.44 5.13
N GLU A 179 -13.25 -12.07 5.80
CA GLU A 179 -13.44 -12.57 7.16
C GLU A 179 -13.65 -11.44 8.18
N ILE A 180 -12.88 -10.35 8.08
CA ILE A 180 -13.07 -9.18 8.95
C ILE A 180 -14.48 -8.61 8.76
N ARG A 181 -14.94 -8.44 7.53
CA ARG A 181 -16.31 -7.97 7.23
C ARG A 181 -17.38 -8.93 7.77
N HIS A 182 -17.15 -10.24 7.65
CA HIS A 182 -18.03 -11.27 8.23
C HIS A 182 -18.10 -11.18 9.75
N GLN A 183 -16.97 -11.00 10.44
CA GLN A 183 -16.94 -10.83 11.89
C GLN A 183 -17.62 -9.52 12.34
N ILE A 184 -17.47 -8.44 11.60
CA ILE A 184 -18.21 -7.19 11.82
C ILE A 184 -19.72 -7.45 11.76
N GLN A 185 -20.19 -8.12 10.72
CA GLN A 185 -21.60 -8.46 10.58
C GLN A 185 -22.14 -9.29 11.76
N LYS A 186 -21.35 -10.26 12.19
CA LYS A 186 -21.71 -11.19 13.27
C LYS A 186 -21.76 -10.52 14.64
N ILE A 187 -20.79 -9.65 14.94
CA ILE A 187 -20.60 -9.07 16.28
C ILE A 187 -21.34 -7.73 16.42
N SER A 188 -21.29 -6.89 15.40
CA SER A 188 -21.71 -5.47 15.49
C SER A 188 -22.90 -5.13 14.60
N GLY A 189 -23.29 -6.02 13.69
CA GLY A 189 -24.24 -5.71 12.61
C GLY A 189 -23.63 -4.87 11.49
N ASN A 190 -24.29 -4.85 10.34
CA ASN A 190 -23.73 -4.27 9.11
C ASN A 190 -23.61 -2.73 9.12
N GLU A 191 -24.47 -2.03 9.84
CA GLU A 191 -24.58 -0.57 9.70
C GLU A 191 -23.47 0.19 10.44
N LYS A 192 -22.98 -0.36 11.55
CA LYS A 192 -22.07 0.35 12.46
C LYS A 192 -20.72 0.70 11.85
N TYR A 193 -20.19 -0.16 10.96
CA TYR A 193 -18.89 -0.01 10.33
C TYR A 193 -18.96 -0.04 8.80
N LYS A 194 -20.13 0.26 8.23
CA LYS A 194 -20.42 0.16 6.80
C LYS A 194 -19.42 0.92 5.93
N ASP A 195 -19.11 2.14 6.33
CA ASP A 195 -18.24 3.03 5.54
C ASP A 195 -16.76 2.90 5.91
N MET A 196 -16.42 1.95 6.81
CA MET A 196 -15.02 1.75 7.21
C MET A 196 -14.19 1.19 6.07
N ILE A 197 -13.01 1.75 5.87
CA ILE A 197 -12.04 1.24 4.92
C ILE A 197 -11.45 -0.06 5.48
N ILE A 198 -11.80 -1.17 4.85
CA ILE A 198 -11.25 -2.50 5.15
C ILE A 198 -10.84 -3.09 3.82
N GLY A 199 -9.55 -3.40 3.64
CA GLY A 199 -9.12 -3.93 2.36
C GLY A 199 -7.63 -4.16 2.24
N THR A 200 -7.22 -4.44 1.02
CA THR A 200 -5.80 -4.60 0.70
C THR A 200 -5.12 -3.24 0.54
N VAL A 201 -3.80 -3.24 0.52
CA VAL A 201 -2.98 -2.03 0.37
C VAL A 201 -3.41 -1.18 -0.81
N HIS A 202 -3.77 -1.79 -1.94
CA HIS A 202 -4.26 -1.09 -3.13
C HIS A 202 -5.54 -0.30 -2.87
N SER A 203 -6.43 -0.80 -2.01
CA SER A 203 -7.69 -0.12 -1.67
C SER A 203 -7.49 1.09 -0.76
N LEU A 204 -6.35 1.19 -0.10
CA LEU A 204 -5.98 2.31 0.78
C LEU A 204 -5.16 3.38 0.09
N GLN A 205 -4.75 3.17 -1.15
CA GLN A 205 -3.96 4.15 -1.89
C GLN A 205 -4.71 5.49 -1.97
N GLY A 206 -4.10 6.54 -1.43
CA GLY A 206 -4.71 7.89 -1.35
C GLY A 206 -5.57 8.13 -0.10
N ALA A 207 -5.95 7.10 0.65
CA ALA A 207 -6.68 7.27 1.90
C ALA A 207 -5.76 7.74 3.05
N GLN A 208 -6.36 8.40 4.04
CA GLN A 208 -5.66 8.82 5.26
C GLN A 208 -6.57 8.60 6.45
N CYS A 209 -6.14 7.74 7.37
CA CYS A 209 -6.79 7.54 8.65
C CYS A 209 -5.80 7.79 9.79
N PRO A 210 -6.25 8.37 10.91
CA PRO A 210 -5.43 8.55 12.11
C PRO A 210 -4.83 7.27 12.66
N ILE A 211 -5.57 6.16 12.54
CA ILE A 211 -5.18 4.83 13.04
C ILE A 211 -5.33 3.82 11.92
N VAL A 212 -4.31 2.99 11.73
CA VAL A 212 -4.35 1.87 10.79
C VAL A 212 -4.08 0.59 11.55
N LEU A 213 -4.99 -0.37 11.44
CA LEU A 213 -4.83 -1.73 11.96
C LEU A 213 -4.35 -2.61 10.81
N PHE A 214 -3.22 -3.26 11.00
CA PHE A 214 -2.63 -4.14 9.99
C PHE A 214 -2.76 -5.61 10.42
N SER A 215 -3.56 -6.37 9.69
CA SER A 215 -3.76 -7.81 9.90
C SER A 215 -2.82 -8.59 8.99
N THR A 216 -1.78 -9.17 9.55
CA THR A 216 -0.73 -9.87 8.81
C THR A 216 -1.13 -11.27 8.38
N VAL A 217 -2.02 -11.91 9.11
CA VAL A 217 -2.53 -13.28 8.90
C VAL A 217 -1.49 -14.38 9.11
N ASN A 218 -0.23 -14.11 8.79
CA ASN A 218 0.84 -15.09 8.85
C ASN A 218 1.04 -15.63 10.27
N SER A 219 1.15 -16.95 10.37
CA SER A 219 1.51 -17.70 11.58
C SER A 219 2.93 -18.25 11.46
N PRO A 220 3.56 -18.69 12.57
CA PRO A 220 4.91 -19.26 12.54
C PRO A 220 5.08 -20.48 11.62
N GLU A 221 4.00 -21.16 11.29
CA GLU A 221 3.99 -22.32 10.40
C GLU A 221 3.89 -21.96 8.90
N ASP A 222 3.67 -20.69 8.59
CA ASP A 222 3.62 -20.21 7.21
C ASP A 222 5.04 -20.07 6.65
N HIS A 223 5.46 -21.03 5.84
CA HIS A 223 6.81 -21.08 5.26
C HIS A 223 7.02 -20.09 4.09
N SER A 224 5.96 -19.53 3.52
CA SER A 224 6.06 -18.55 2.43
C SER A 224 5.65 -17.17 2.93
N LEU A 225 6.59 -16.28 3.06
CA LEU A 225 6.32 -14.87 3.28
C LEU A 225 5.72 -14.29 2.00
N PHE A 226 4.54 -13.66 2.09
CA PHE A 226 3.95 -12.98 0.93
C PHE A 226 4.86 -11.85 0.39
N MET A 227 5.77 -11.34 1.22
CA MET A 227 6.83 -10.40 0.89
C MET A 227 7.67 -10.82 -0.32
N GLU A 228 7.92 -12.12 -0.47
CA GLU A 228 8.70 -12.65 -1.58
C GLU A 228 7.96 -12.60 -2.91
N ARG A 229 6.61 -12.62 -2.88
CA ARG A 229 5.77 -12.62 -4.07
C ARG A 229 5.54 -11.24 -4.67
N ASP A 230 5.38 -10.23 -3.82
CA ASP A 230 4.99 -8.88 -4.26
C ASP A 230 6.19 -7.96 -4.47
N GLY A 231 7.39 -8.47 -4.28
CA GLY A 231 8.62 -7.71 -4.39
C GLY A 231 8.87 -6.79 -3.19
N LYS A 232 10.12 -6.44 -3.03
CA LYS A 232 10.69 -5.78 -1.85
C LYS A 232 10.00 -4.45 -1.47
N TYR A 233 9.42 -3.75 -2.43
CA TYR A 233 8.90 -2.40 -2.22
C TYR A 233 7.39 -2.32 -1.96
N ASN A 234 6.61 -3.28 -2.42
CA ASN A 234 5.16 -3.25 -2.27
C ASN A 234 4.68 -3.36 -0.83
N MET A 235 5.49 -3.95 0.04
CA MET A 235 5.19 -4.09 1.46
C MET A 235 5.51 -2.89 2.32
N LEU A 236 6.39 -2.03 1.85
CA LEU A 236 6.91 -0.92 2.64
C LEU A 236 6.04 0.33 2.54
N ASN A 237 5.08 0.31 1.63
CA ASN A 237 4.19 1.43 1.34
C ASN A 237 2.79 1.27 1.98
N VAL A 238 2.66 0.34 2.91
CA VAL A 238 1.43 0.14 3.72
C VAL A 238 1.32 1.15 4.85
#